data_f0d2467825861e39d196191c0a55b2b7
#
_entry.id   f0d2467825861e39d196191c0a55b2b7
#
_cell.length_a   1.000
_cell.length_b   1.000
_cell.length_c   1.000
_cell.angle_alpha   90.00
_cell.angle_beta   90.00
_cell.angle_gamma   90.00
#
_symmetry.space_group_name_H-M   'P 1'
#
loop_
_entity.id
_entity.type
_entity.pdbx_description
1 polymer ?
#
loop_
_entity_poly.entity_id
_entity_poly.type
_entity_poly.pdbx_seq_one_letter_code
_entity_poly.pdbx_strand_id
1 'polypeptide(L)'
;MEAEALEDLAAGGVELAPAEARRNLVVRGIALDGLIGRRFRVGAVECFGQRRCEPYAHLERLTRPGVLRGLAHRGGLRADVLSGGEIRAGDRVEALDP
;
A
#
# COMPACT_ATOMS: atom_id res chain seq x y z
N MET A 1 0.29 0.64 -0.83
CA MET A 1 -1.13 0.55 -0.39
C MET A 1 -1.97 0.04 -1.54
N GLU A 2 -2.96 -0.77 -1.26
CA GLU A 2 -3.89 -1.26 -2.26
C GLU A 2 -4.94 -0.21 -2.60
N ALA A 3 -5.17 0.03 -3.91
CA ALA A 3 -6.22 0.92 -4.36
C ALA A 3 -7.61 0.44 -3.89
N GLU A 4 -7.80 -0.88 -3.87
CA GLU A 4 -9.05 -1.50 -3.41
C GLU A 4 -9.37 -1.16 -1.96
N ALA A 5 -8.35 -0.98 -1.10
CA ALA A 5 -8.55 -0.56 0.28
C ALA A 5 -9.18 0.84 0.36
N LEU A 6 -8.74 1.75 -0.50
CA LEU A 6 -9.29 3.09 -0.56
C LEU A 6 -10.72 3.08 -1.13
N GLU A 7 -10.98 2.22 -2.11
CA GLU A 7 -12.31 2.07 -2.69
C GLU A 7 -13.32 1.51 -1.70
N ASP A 8 -12.92 0.49 -0.93
CA ASP A 8 -13.76 -0.09 0.11
C ASP A 8 -14.04 0.91 1.24
N LEU A 9 -13.04 1.72 1.58
CA LEU A 9 -13.21 2.79 2.56
C LEU A 9 -14.27 3.80 2.08
N ALA A 10 -14.21 4.21 0.83
CA ALA A 10 -15.17 5.13 0.24
C ALA A 10 -16.59 4.52 0.21
N ALA A 11 -16.71 3.23 -0.11
CA ALA A 11 -17.98 2.52 -0.09
C ALA A 11 -18.60 2.50 1.31
N GLY A 12 -17.78 2.53 2.35
CA GLY A 12 -18.22 2.63 3.75
C GLY A 12 -18.52 4.07 4.21
N GLY A 13 -18.43 5.05 3.31
CA GLY A 13 -18.76 6.44 3.60
C GLY A 13 -17.57 7.32 3.99
N VAL A 14 -16.34 6.81 3.93
CA VAL A 14 -15.14 7.58 4.25
C VAL A 14 -14.28 7.71 3.01
N GLU A 15 -14.24 8.89 2.40
CA GLU A 15 -13.42 9.14 1.23
C GLU A 15 -12.03 9.60 1.63
N LEU A 16 -11.02 8.96 1.03
CA LEU A 16 -9.62 9.29 1.21
C LEU A 16 -8.94 9.20 -0.15
N ALA A 17 -8.45 10.32 -0.66
CA ALA A 17 -7.72 10.33 -1.92
C ALA A 17 -6.37 9.64 -1.77
N PRO A 18 -5.82 9.02 -2.83
CA PRO A 18 -4.50 8.37 -2.75
C PRO A 18 -3.40 9.28 -2.18
N ALA A 19 -3.39 10.56 -2.54
CA ALA A 19 -2.41 11.51 -2.01
C ALA A 19 -2.58 11.75 -0.51
N GLU A 20 -3.81 11.70 0.00
CA GLU A 20 -4.10 11.87 1.43
C GLU A 20 -3.66 10.65 2.26
N ALA A 21 -3.58 9.48 1.66
CA ALA A 21 -3.16 8.25 2.35
C ALA A 21 -1.69 8.31 2.77
N ARG A 22 -0.91 9.20 2.16
CA ARG A 22 0.50 9.44 2.49
C ARG A 22 1.34 8.17 2.36
N ARG A 23 1.07 7.41 1.30
CA ARG A 23 1.84 6.24 0.88
C ARG A 23 2.57 6.57 -0.41
N ASN A 24 3.77 6.00 -0.59
CA ASN A 24 4.59 6.27 -1.76
C ASN A 24 3.96 5.72 -3.04
N LEU A 25 3.39 4.53 -2.96
CA LEU A 25 2.78 3.85 -4.08
C LEU A 25 1.38 3.38 -3.73
N VAL A 26 0.47 3.53 -4.69
CA VAL A 26 -0.87 2.93 -4.63
C VAL A 26 -0.94 1.92 -5.76
N VAL A 27 -1.26 0.66 -5.43
CA VAL A 27 -1.26 -0.46 -6.38
C VAL A 27 -2.64 -1.09 -6.46
N ARG A 28 -2.90 -1.80 -7.56
CA ARG A 28 -4.19 -2.45 -7.81
C ARG A 28 -3.98 -3.88 -8.25
N GLY A 29 -4.91 -4.74 -7.86
CA GLY A 29 -4.97 -6.12 -8.37
C GLY A 29 -4.02 -7.09 -7.70
N ILE A 30 -3.41 -6.72 -6.59
CA ILE A 30 -2.52 -7.60 -5.83
C ILE A 30 -2.78 -7.47 -4.33
N ALA A 31 -2.82 -8.61 -3.64
CA ALA A 31 -2.94 -8.65 -2.20
C ALA A 31 -1.56 -8.42 -1.57
N LEU A 32 -1.33 -7.24 -1.02
CA LEU A 32 -0.02 -6.86 -0.49
C LEU A 32 0.41 -7.72 0.72
N ASP A 33 -0.53 -8.20 1.52
CA ASP A 33 -0.21 -9.09 2.64
C ASP A 33 0.49 -10.37 2.19
N GLY A 34 0.21 -10.83 0.97
CA GLY A 34 0.89 -11.98 0.38
C GLY A 34 2.35 -11.76 0.05
N LEU A 35 2.82 -10.52 0.09
CA LEU A 35 4.20 -10.16 -0.17
C LEU A 35 5.06 -10.02 1.09
N ILE A 36 4.47 -10.15 2.27
CA ILE A 36 5.21 -10.10 3.54
C ILE A 36 6.17 -11.29 3.61
N GLY A 37 7.44 -11.00 3.86
CA GLY A 37 8.49 -12.03 3.92
C GLY A 37 8.92 -12.57 2.56
N ARG A 38 8.52 -11.92 1.46
CA ARG A 38 8.82 -12.37 0.10
C ARG A 38 9.48 -11.27 -0.72
N ARG A 39 10.27 -11.69 -1.70
CA ARG A 39 10.76 -10.76 -2.71
C ARG A 39 9.68 -10.53 -3.76
N PHE A 40 9.61 -9.31 -4.24
CA PHE A 40 8.72 -8.93 -5.32
C PHE A 40 9.38 -7.84 -6.17
N ARG A 41 8.78 -7.55 -7.30
CA ARG A 41 9.30 -6.54 -8.20
C ARG A 41 8.21 -5.53 -8.53
N VAL A 42 8.58 -4.25 -8.51
CA VAL A 42 7.74 -3.17 -9.01
C VAL A 42 8.44 -2.63 -10.26
N GLY A 43 7.89 -2.90 -11.43
CA GLY A 43 8.60 -2.64 -12.68
C GLY A 43 9.92 -3.39 -12.70
N ALA A 44 11.03 -2.67 -12.80
CA ALA A 44 12.38 -3.25 -12.80
C ALA A 44 13.04 -3.27 -11.41
N VAL A 45 12.38 -2.75 -10.38
CA VAL A 45 12.95 -2.58 -9.03
C VAL A 45 12.59 -3.76 -8.15
N GLU A 46 13.59 -4.46 -7.60
CA GLU A 46 13.37 -5.54 -6.64
C GLU A 46 13.18 -4.99 -5.24
N CYS A 47 12.23 -5.59 -4.52
CA CYS A 47 11.87 -5.24 -3.16
C CYS A 47 11.69 -6.49 -2.30
N PHE A 48 11.73 -6.29 -0.99
CA PHE A 48 11.41 -7.33 -0.01
C PHE A 48 10.35 -6.81 0.94
N GLY A 49 9.23 -7.53 1.06
CA GLY A 49 8.14 -7.16 1.95
C GLY A 49 8.50 -7.39 3.41
N GLN A 50 8.54 -6.33 4.21
CA GLN A 50 8.90 -6.41 5.62
C GLN A 50 7.70 -6.71 6.51
N ARG A 51 6.70 -5.85 6.48
CA ARG A 51 5.54 -5.90 7.38
C ARG A 51 4.42 -5.01 6.86
N ARG A 52 3.24 -5.17 7.43
CA ARG A 52 2.16 -4.22 7.20
C ARG A 52 2.54 -2.84 7.71
N CYS A 53 2.09 -1.85 6.98
CA CYS A 53 2.15 -0.46 7.40
C CYS A 53 0.74 -0.07 7.86
N GLU A 54 0.46 -0.24 9.15
CA GLU A 54 -0.85 0.06 9.70
C GLU A 54 -1.13 1.57 9.68
N PRO A 55 -2.39 1.99 9.52
CA PRO A 55 -2.75 3.39 9.71
C PRO A 55 -2.55 3.79 11.17
N TYR A 56 -2.31 5.06 11.40
CA TYR A 56 -2.10 5.58 12.75
C TYR A 56 -3.03 6.76 13.01
N ALA A 57 -3.26 7.03 14.30
CA ALA A 57 -4.23 8.06 14.72
C ALA A 57 -3.90 9.45 14.16
N HIS A 58 -2.63 9.75 13.96
CA HIS A 58 -2.21 11.03 13.39
C HIS A 58 -2.74 11.23 11.95
N LEU A 59 -2.75 10.16 11.13
CA LEU A 59 -3.32 10.22 9.80
C LEU A 59 -4.81 10.54 9.85
N GLU A 60 -5.55 9.93 10.77
CA GLU A 60 -6.97 10.22 10.93
C GLU A 60 -7.21 11.68 11.33
N ARG A 61 -6.39 12.23 12.22
CA ARG A 61 -6.48 13.63 12.62
C ARG A 61 -6.17 14.60 11.47
N LEU A 62 -5.24 14.23 10.59
CA LEU A 62 -4.86 15.04 9.43
C LEU A 62 -5.90 14.97 8.31
N THR A 63 -6.69 13.93 8.26
CA THR A 63 -7.64 13.68 7.19
C THR A 63 -9.09 13.75 7.70
N ARG A 64 -9.64 12.63 8.11
CA ARG A 64 -11.05 12.60 8.55
C ARG A 64 -11.33 11.41 9.46
N PRO A 65 -12.40 11.49 10.28
CA PRO A 65 -12.81 10.36 11.13
C PRO A 65 -13.11 9.11 10.31
N GLY A 66 -12.81 7.95 10.87
CA GLY A 66 -13.10 6.66 10.25
C GLY A 66 -11.94 6.06 9.47
N VAL A 67 -10.88 6.84 9.15
CA VAL A 67 -9.73 6.36 8.40
C VAL A 67 -8.98 5.26 9.15
N LEU A 68 -8.71 5.46 10.44
CA LEU A 68 -7.99 4.47 11.25
C LEU A 68 -8.74 3.15 11.31
N ARG A 69 -10.03 3.19 11.57
CA ARG A 69 -10.87 1.99 11.66
C ARG A 69 -11.03 1.30 10.30
N GLY A 70 -11.28 2.09 9.25
CA GLY A 70 -11.55 1.55 7.92
C GLY A 70 -10.33 0.95 7.25
N LEU A 71 -9.12 1.39 7.62
CA LEU A 71 -7.87 0.89 7.06
C LEU A 71 -7.13 -0.07 8.00
N ALA A 72 -7.73 -0.48 9.12
CA ALA A 72 -7.12 -1.48 10.00
C ALA A 72 -6.74 -2.73 9.20
N HIS A 73 -5.48 -3.16 9.32
CA HIS A 73 -4.87 -4.27 8.56
C HIS A 73 -4.79 -4.05 7.04
N ARG A 74 -5.14 -2.88 6.54
CA ARG A 74 -5.10 -2.53 5.12
C ARG A 74 -4.36 -1.22 4.84
N GLY A 75 -3.53 -0.79 5.77
CA GLY A 75 -2.78 0.47 5.64
C GLY A 75 -1.64 0.42 4.64
N GLY A 76 -1.29 -0.75 4.14
CA GLY A 76 -0.25 -0.94 3.13
C GLY A 76 0.86 -1.87 3.58
N LEU A 77 1.91 -1.93 2.78
CA LEU A 77 3.07 -2.79 2.99
C LEU A 77 4.33 -1.93 3.10
N ARG A 78 5.14 -2.18 4.11
CA ARG A 78 6.48 -1.62 4.22
C ARG A 78 7.47 -2.60 3.59
N ALA A 79 8.31 -2.10 2.68
CA ALA A 79 9.24 -2.93 1.96
C ALA A 79 10.63 -2.30 1.89
N ASP A 80 11.64 -3.15 1.82
CA ASP A 80 13.00 -2.74 1.51
C ASP A 80 13.18 -2.69 -0.01
N VAL A 81 13.90 -1.70 -0.50
CA VAL A 81 14.29 -1.59 -1.90
C VAL A 81 15.63 -2.27 -2.04
N LEU A 82 15.69 -3.33 -2.84
CA LEU A 82 16.91 -4.16 -3.02
C LEU A 82 17.73 -3.76 -4.22
N SER A 83 17.14 -3.10 -5.21
CA SER A 83 17.87 -2.68 -6.42
C SER A 83 17.48 -1.27 -6.82
N GLY A 84 18.32 -0.62 -7.62
CA GLY A 84 18.04 0.69 -8.17
C GLY A 84 17.13 0.61 -9.38
N GLY A 85 16.58 1.75 -9.79
CA GLY A 85 15.75 1.88 -10.96
C GLY A 85 14.65 2.89 -10.79
N GLU A 86 13.90 3.11 -11.86
CA GLU A 86 12.73 3.99 -11.85
C GLU A 86 11.46 3.19 -11.73
N ILE A 87 10.51 3.73 -10.98
CA ILE A 87 9.14 3.20 -10.89
C ILE A 87 8.20 4.25 -11.45
N ARG A 88 7.32 3.81 -12.35
CA ARG A 88 6.35 4.68 -13.02
C ARG A 88 4.93 4.17 -12.80
N ALA A 89 3.97 5.07 -12.88
CA ALA A 89 2.57 4.68 -12.90
C ALA A 89 2.33 3.73 -14.08
N GLY A 90 1.62 2.63 -13.82
CA GLY A 90 1.37 1.58 -14.80
C GLY A 90 2.34 0.41 -14.73
N ASP A 91 3.42 0.51 -13.97
CA ASP A 91 4.36 -0.60 -13.77
C ASP A 91 3.68 -1.74 -13.02
N ARG A 92 4.06 -2.97 -13.38
CA ARG A 92 3.54 -4.17 -12.71
C ARG A 92 4.20 -4.41 -11.37
N VAL A 93 3.41 -4.93 -10.43
CA VAL A 93 3.89 -5.48 -9.17
C VAL A 93 3.79 -7.00 -9.27
N GLU A 94 4.91 -7.70 -9.15
CA GLU A 94 4.98 -9.16 -9.34
C GLU A 94 5.71 -9.81 -8.17
N ALA A 95 5.09 -10.83 -7.58
CA ALA A 95 5.77 -11.67 -6.60
C ALA A 95 6.86 -12.48 -7.32
N LEU A 96 8.05 -12.54 -6.71
CA LEU A 96 9.14 -13.36 -7.21
C LEU A 96 9.14 -14.69 -6.46
N ASP A 97 9.58 -15.74 -7.13
CA ASP A 97 9.74 -17.04 -6.46
C ASP A 97 10.81 -16.93 -5.39
N PRO A 98 10.61 -17.61 -4.25
CA PRO A 98 11.56 -17.59 -3.14
C PRO A 98 12.91 -18.22 -3.52
#